data_05b77c73bd794d4ad1c9164e64c969e3
#
_entry.id   05b77c73bd794d4ad1c9164e64c969e3
#
_cell.length_a   1.000
_cell.length_b   1.000
_cell.length_c   1.000
_cell.angle_alpha   90.00
_cell.angle_beta   90.00
_cell.angle_gamma   90.00
#
_symmetry.space_group_name_H-M   'P 1'
#
loop_
_entity.id
_entity.type
_entity.pdbx_description
1 polymer ?
#
loop_
_entity_poly.entity_id
_entity_poly.type
_entity_poly.pdbx_seq_one_letter_code
_entity_poly.pdbx_strand_id
1 'polypeptide(L)'
;MRNTRTTITLSAATVLAAGTAVLMPGVAQARPSAVACNETALVVAVTAANAAGGGTVTLTPGCTYTLTASHGNDGVNGPAGLPVITAPITLEGNANTITRAGTASAFRIAQVGTTGGLTLKAVTLSGGHAAASGHNNGGGILNFGAVTLTGSHLSGNTADGLGGALSSTGTASAATLTSSTVKNNTAQQGAGIASVNGTLTLTSSVVNANAATVNPGGIYYAAGSATLNTSTVTANTPTNCTASPSPVPGCIG
;
A
#
# COMPACT_ATOMS: atom_id res chain seq x y z
N MET A 1 97.46 -0.09 6.67
CA MET A 1 96.33 0.78 6.82
C MET A 1 95.13 -0.12 6.95
N ARG A 2 94.58 -0.27 8.21
CA ARG A 2 93.40 -1.11 8.50
C ARG A 2 92.20 -0.22 8.65
N ASN A 3 91.16 -0.34 7.78
CA ASN A 3 89.91 0.35 7.92
C ASN A 3 88.97 -0.45 8.84
N THR A 4 88.64 0.08 9.98
CA THR A 4 87.67 -0.45 10.91
C THR A 4 86.30 0.11 10.49
N ARG A 5 85.38 -0.75 10.10
CA ARG A 5 83.94 -0.38 9.89
C ARG A 5 83.21 -0.54 11.20
N THR A 6 82.69 0.54 11.70
CA THR A 6 81.78 0.55 12.84
C THR A 6 80.36 0.31 12.37
N THR A 7 79.76 -0.78 12.79
CA THR A 7 78.36 -1.10 12.57
C THR A 7 77.51 -0.51 13.69
N ILE A 8 76.60 0.38 13.34
CA ILE A 8 75.61 0.95 14.28
C ILE A 8 74.33 0.07 14.14
N THR A 9 74.00 -0.63 15.21
CA THR A 9 72.76 -1.37 15.35
C THR A 9 71.68 -0.44 15.87
N LEU A 10 70.65 -0.13 15.06
CA LEU A 10 69.44 0.56 15.48
C LEU A 10 68.48 -0.44 16.10
N SER A 11 68.25 -0.31 17.38
CA SER A 11 67.19 -1.05 18.09
C SER A 11 65.86 -0.33 17.88
N ALA A 12 64.93 -0.98 17.19
CA ALA A 12 63.56 -0.48 17.07
C ALA A 12 62.78 -0.80 18.37
N ALA A 13 62.41 0.24 19.08
CA ALA A 13 61.49 0.16 20.23
C ALA A 13 60.07 0.12 19.70
N THR A 14 59.38 -1.03 19.84
CA THR A 14 57.95 -1.20 19.54
C THR A 14 57.13 -0.56 20.66
N VAL A 15 56.52 0.58 20.41
CA VAL A 15 55.54 1.18 21.31
C VAL A 15 54.20 0.48 21.08
N LEU A 16 53.77 -0.37 22.01
CA LEU A 16 52.40 -0.91 22.06
C LEU A 16 51.48 0.24 22.54
N ALA A 17 50.75 0.86 21.63
CA ALA A 17 49.63 1.73 21.99
C ALA A 17 48.45 0.86 22.44
N ALA A 18 48.20 0.79 23.74
CA ALA A 18 46.97 0.22 24.28
C ALA A 18 45.79 1.17 23.95
N GLY A 19 45.10 0.89 22.85
CA GLY A 19 43.87 1.58 22.50
C GLY A 19 42.76 1.16 23.46
N THR A 20 42.38 2.06 24.37
CA THR A 20 41.13 1.90 25.14
C THR A 20 39.95 2.06 24.18
N ALA A 21 39.31 0.96 23.83
CA ALA A 21 38.05 0.99 23.12
C ALA A 21 36.98 1.61 24.03
N VAL A 22 36.63 2.87 23.79
CA VAL A 22 35.49 3.50 24.41
C VAL A 22 34.25 2.82 23.81
N LEU A 23 33.64 1.89 24.53
CA LEU A 23 32.32 1.36 24.26
C LEU A 23 31.32 2.52 24.39
N MET A 24 30.98 3.18 23.28
CA MET A 24 29.85 4.10 23.27
C MET A 24 28.59 3.26 23.58
N PRO A 25 27.81 3.65 24.61
CA PRO A 25 26.53 3.02 24.84
C PRO A 25 25.72 3.20 23.55
N GLY A 26 25.31 2.08 22.90
CA GLY A 26 24.47 2.12 21.73
C GLY A 26 23.24 2.95 22.08
N VAL A 27 23.04 4.05 21.34
CA VAL A 27 21.78 4.80 21.41
C VAL A 27 20.72 3.81 20.98
N ALA A 28 19.95 3.30 21.96
CA ALA A 28 18.77 2.49 21.63
C ALA A 28 17.88 3.38 20.77
N GLN A 29 17.82 3.09 19.47
CA GLN A 29 16.86 3.78 18.60
C GLN A 29 15.48 3.47 19.16
N ALA A 30 14.81 4.50 19.67
CA ALA A 30 13.45 4.38 20.12
C ALA A 30 12.63 3.81 18.92
N ARG A 31 12.06 2.63 19.08
CA ARG A 31 11.11 2.11 18.09
C ARG A 31 10.03 3.17 17.93
N PRO A 32 9.65 3.54 16.69
CA PRO A 32 8.54 4.46 16.50
C PRO A 32 7.34 3.94 17.29
N SER A 33 6.78 4.79 18.14
CA SER A 33 5.62 4.42 18.93
C SER A 33 4.45 4.10 18.01
N ALA A 34 3.74 3.01 18.29
CA ALA A 34 2.58 2.66 17.51
C ALA A 34 1.51 3.76 17.62
N VAL A 35 0.83 4.02 16.50
CA VAL A 35 -0.24 5.02 16.41
C VAL A 35 -1.42 4.61 17.30
N ALA A 36 -1.89 5.52 18.16
CA ALA A 36 -3.01 5.26 19.04
C ALA A 36 -4.26 4.81 18.25
N CYS A 37 -5.05 3.90 18.84
CA CYS A 37 -6.19 3.26 18.19
C CYS A 37 -7.39 4.21 18.06
N ASN A 38 -7.26 5.26 17.28
CA ASN A 38 -8.35 6.19 16.94
C ASN A 38 -8.07 6.89 15.58
N GLU A 39 -9.13 7.43 15.00
CA GLU A 39 -9.12 8.11 13.70
C GLU A 39 -8.13 9.28 13.68
N THR A 40 -8.20 10.18 14.67
CA THR A 40 -7.37 11.39 14.72
C THR A 40 -5.88 11.07 14.71
N ALA A 41 -5.46 10.09 15.51
CA ALA A 41 -4.06 9.68 15.58
C ALA A 41 -3.55 9.10 14.25
N LEU A 42 -4.39 8.29 13.57
CA LEU A 42 -4.05 7.75 12.26
C LEU A 42 -3.92 8.85 11.21
N VAL A 43 -4.88 9.79 11.17
CA VAL A 43 -4.86 10.92 10.23
C VAL A 43 -3.65 11.81 10.44
N VAL A 44 -3.32 12.13 11.71
CA VAL A 44 -2.13 12.92 12.06
C VAL A 44 -0.85 12.20 11.63
N ALA A 45 -0.75 10.89 11.86
CA ALA A 45 0.42 10.12 11.48
C ALA A 45 0.63 10.07 9.95
N VAL A 46 -0.44 9.88 9.17
CA VAL A 46 -0.38 9.89 7.70
C VAL A 46 -0.03 11.29 7.19
N THR A 47 -0.60 12.34 7.78
CA THR A 47 -0.27 13.74 7.43
C THR A 47 1.20 14.04 7.69
N ALA A 48 1.72 13.64 8.86
CA ALA A 48 3.12 13.82 9.22
C ALA A 48 4.07 13.06 8.28
N ALA A 49 3.71 11.82 7.91
CA ALA A 49 4.49 11.03 6.96
C ALA A 49 4.52 11.67 5.57
N ASN A 50 3.39 12.21 5.07
CA ASN A 50 3.37 12.97 3.82
C ASN A 50 4.30 14.21 3.90
N ALA A 51 4.21 14.97 4.99
CA ALA A 51 5.03 16.17 5.19
C ALA A 51 6.53 15.86 5.31
N ALA A 52 6.87 14.68 5.85
CA ALA A 52 8.25 14.21 5.94
C ALA A 52 8.81 13.64 4.63
N GLY A 53 8.01 13.60 3.56
CA GLY A 53 8.42 13.00 2.29
C GLY A 53 8.34 11.48 2.28
N GLY A 54 7.64 10.86 3.23
CA GLY A 54 7.43 9.43 3.35
C GLY A 54 7.73 8.87 4.74
N GLY A 55 7.59 7.58 4.90
CA GLY A 55 7.92 6.89 6.14
C GLY A 55 7.00 5.74 6.52
N THR A 56 7.29 5.12 7.65
CA THR A 56 6.49 4.01 8.19
C THR A 56 5.61 4.49 9.34
N VAL A 57 4.34 4.24 9.22
CA VAL A 57 3.30 4.44 10.23
C VAL A 57 3.00 3.07 10.83
N THR A 58 3.50 2.80 12.04
CA THR A 58 3.28 1.54 12.75
C THR A 58 1.94 1.59 13.48
N LEU A 59 1.04 0.68 13.16
CA LEU A 59 -0.29 0.62 13.77
C LEU A 59 -0.27 -0.17 15.08
N THR A 60 -1.11 0.20 16.04
CA THR A 60 -1.29 -0.58 17.27
C THR A 60 -1.88 -1.95 16.92
N PRO A 61 -1.24 -3.06 17.27
CA PRO A 61 -1.67 -4.41 16.87
C PRO A 61 -3.14 -4.71 17.18
N GLY A 62 -3.86 -5.32 16.24
CA GLY A 62 -5.27 -5.70 16.38
C GLY A 62 -6.26 -4.54 16.42
N CYS A 63 -5.78 -3.30 16.28
CA CYS A 63 -6.66 -2.12 16.32
C CYS A 63 -7.54 -2.01 15.08
N THR A 64 -8.80 -1.61 15.30
CA THR A 64 -9.70 -1.14 14.23
C THR A 64 -9.78 0.39 14.27
N TYR A 65 -9.27 1.03 13.22
CA TYR A 65 -9.38 2.48 13.00
C TYR A 65 -10.64 2.76 12.21
N THR A 66 -11.66 3.29 12.88
CA THR A 66 -12.94 3.63 12.25
C THR A 66 -12.94 5.09 11.84
N LEU A 67 -13.02 5.32 10.52
CA LEU A 67 -13.07 6.65 9.92
C LEU A 67 -14.52 7.13 9.88
N THR A 68 -14.79 8.24 10.53
CA THR A 68 -16.12 8.86 10.63
C THR A 68 -16.31 10.04 9.67
N ALA A 69 -15.20 10.58 9.14
CA ALA A 69 -15.18 11.68 8.20
C ALA A 69 -14.11 11.46 7.10
N SER A 70 -14.20 12.21 6.02
CA SER A 70 -13.15 12.29 5.01
C SER A 70 -12.10 13.31 5.44
N HIS A 71 -10.82 12.96 5.29
CA HIS A 71 -9.65 13.80 5.59
C HIS A 71 -8.76 14.06 4.38
N GLY A 72 -9.08 13.45 3.23
CA GLY A 72 -8.39 13.62 1.95
C GLY A 72 -9.35 14.05 0.87
N ASN A 73 -9.01 15.11 0.15
CA ASN A 73 -9.68 15.54 -1.07
C ASN A 73 -8.70 16.40 -1.87
N ASP A 74 -8.43 16.00 -3.11
CA ASP A 74 -7.57 16.76 -4.02
C ASP A 74 -8.35 17.78 -4.87
N GLY A 75 -9.66 17.92 -4.63
CA GLY A 75 -10.54 18.80 -5.39
C GLY A 75 -10.96 18.25 -6.76
N VAL A 76 -10.43 17.09 -7.15
CA VAL A 76 -10.66 16.50 -8.50
C VAL A 76 -11.30 15.12 -8.39
N ASN A 77 -10.82 14.26 -7.47
CA ASN A 77 -11.18 12.84 -7.46
C ASN A 77 -12.15 12.46 -6.33
N GLY A 78 -12.64 13.45 -5.58
CA GLY A 78 -13.60 13.24 -4.50
C GLY A 78 -12.98 12.77 -3.17
N PRO A 79 -13.81 12.57 -2.14
CA PRO A 79 -13.37 12.41 -0.77
C PRO A 79 -12.70 11.06 -0.49
N ALA A 80 -11.67 11.08 0.37
CA ALA A 80 -11.00 9.92 0.93
C ALA A 80 -10.95 10.02 2.47
N GLY A 81 -11.05 8.90 3.16
CA GLY A 81 -11.00 8.84 4.62
C GLY A 81 -9.63 9.17 5.19
N LEU A 82 -8.56 8.74 4.53
CA LEU A 82 -7.21 9.16 4.86
C LEU A 82 -6.81 10.41 4.07
N PRO A 83 -5.87 11.23 4.55
CA PRO A 83 -5.22 12.27 3.74
C PRO A 83 -4.71 11.68 2.43
N VAL A 84 -4.78 12.44 1.32
CA VAL A 84 -4.24 11.99 0.04
C VAL A 84 -2.76 11.62 0.21
N ILE A 85 -2.40 10.43 -0.23
CA ILE A 85 -1.02 9.92 -0.12
C ILE A 85 -0.20 10.54 -1.24
N THR A 86 0.73 11.40 -0.90
CA THR A 86 1.58 12.14 -1.85
C THR A 86 3.06 11.77 -1.76
N ALA A 87 3.44 10.96 -0.76
CA ALA A 87 4.78 10.46 -0.52
C ALA A 87 4.76 8.93 -0.32
N PRO A 88 5.89 8.23 -0.35
CA PRO A 88 5.95 6.79 -0.08
C PRO A 88 5.71 6.49 1.40
N ILE A 89 4.48 6.04 1.73
CA ILE A 89 4.04 5.72 3.09
C ILE A 89 3.79 4.22 3.22
N THR A 90 4.34 3.63 4.28
CA THR A 90 4.04 2.27 4.70
C THR A 90 3.13 2.30 5.93
N LEU A 91 1.94 1.70 5.83
CA LEU A 91 1.12 1.37 7.00
C LEU A 91 1.47 -0.07 7.42
N GLU A 92 2.18 -0.18 8.52
CA GLU A 92 2.61 -1.48 9.05
C GLU A 92 1.70 -1.91 10.19
N GLY A 93 0.93 -2.94 9.92
CA GLY A 93 -0.05 -3.50 10.83
C GLY A 93 0.31 -4.90 11.33
N ASN A 94 -0.53 -5.37 12.24
CA ASN A 94 -0.61 -6.76 12.70
C ASN A 94 -2.07 -7.06 12.98
N ALA A 95 -2.77 -7.61 11.98
CA ALA A 95 -4.21 -7.83 11.98
C ALA A 95 -5.07 -6.55 12.23
N ASN A 96 -4.61 -5.43 11.69
CA ASN A 96 -5.31 -4.15 11.80
C ASN A 96 -6.40 -4.00 10.74
N THR A 97 -7.43 -3.25 11.08
CA THR A 97 -8.48 -2.85 10.14
C THR A 97 -8.58 -1.32 10.10
N ILE A 98 -8.64 -0.75 8.90
CA ILE A 98 -9.04 0.64 8.67
C ILE A 98 -10.36 0.59 7.93
N THR A 99 -11.42 1.15 8.52
CA THR A 99 -12.77 1.02 7.98
C THR A 99 -13.52 2.36 8.03
N ARG A 100 -14.39 2.59 7.07
CA ARG A 100 -15.34 3.70 7.12
C ARG A 100 -16.52 3.31 8.04
N ALA A 101 -16.94 4.23 8.90
CA ALA A 101 -18.15 4.03 9.70
C ALA A 101 -19.39 3.91 8.79
N GLY A 102 -20.26 2.94 9.07
CA GLY A 102 -21.44 2.72 8.24
C GLY A 102 -22.40 3.94 8.18
N THR A 103 -22.37 4.78 9.19
CA THR A 103 -23.17 6.03 9.27
C THR A 103 -22.48 7.25 8.65
N ALA A 104 -21.20 7.14 8.30
CA ALA A 104 -20.46 8.24 7.67
C ALA A 104 -20.94 8.47 6.23
N SER A 105 -20.81 9.71 5.75
CA SER A 105 -20.95 10.03 4.34
C SER A 105 -20.07 9.14 3.47
N ALA A 106 -20.41 8.99 2.20
CA ALA A 106 -19.64 8.17 1.27
C ALA A 106 -18.24 8.78 1.03
N PHE A 107 -17.21 7.99 1.25
CA PHE A 107 -15.83 8.27 0.87
C PHE A 107 -15.04 6.96 0.72
N ARG A 108 -14.04 6.95 -0.17
CA ARG A 108 -13.08 5.83 -0.26
C ARG A 108 -12.17 5.80 0.96
N ILE A 109 -11.52 4.68 1.24
CA ILE A 109 -10.59 4.64 2.38
C ILE A 109 -9.32 5.46 2.09
N ALA A 110 -8.70 5.26 0.93
CA ALA A 110 -7.46 5.93 0.57
C ALA A 110 -7.43 6.41 -0.88
N GLN A 111 -6.70 7.49 -1.12
CA GLN A 111 -6.33 7.97 -2.44
C GLN A 111 -4.81 8.15 -2.51
N VAL A 112 -4.19 7.63 -3.57
CA VAL A 112 -2.76 7.75 -3.83
C VAL A 112 -2.57 8.65 -5.05
N GLY A 113 -1.89 9.77 -4.84
CA GLY A 113 -1.56 10.71 -5.91
C GLY A 113 -0.44 10.19 -6.81
N THR A 114 -0.16 10.86 -7.91
CA THR A 114 0.79 10.42 -8.94
C THR A 114 2.23 10.25 -8.44
N THR A 115 2.64 11.00 -7.41
CA THR A 115 3.96 10.88 -6.75
C THR A 115 3.90 10.03 -5.48
N GLY A 116 2.70 9.63 -5.07
CA GLY A 116 2.46 8.89 -3.83
C GLY A 116 2.76 7.41 -3.97
N GLY A 117 3.07 6.80 -2.82
CA GLY A 117 3.19 5.36 -2.69
C GLY A 117 2.52 4.88 -1.40
N LEU A 118 1.62 3.93 -1.48
CA LEU A 118 0.98 3.32 -0.32
C LEU A 118 1.35 1.85 -0.23
N THR A 119 2.09 1.50 0.81
CA THR A 119 2.37 0.11 1.15
C THR A 119 1.55 -0.31 2.36
N LEU A 120 0.76 -1.36 2.22
CA LEU A 120 0.02 -1.99 3.31
C LEU A 120 0.68 -3.32 3.67
N LYS A 121 1.02 -3.51 4.95
CA LYS A 121 1.54 -4.77 5.49
C LYS A 121 0.61 -5.27 6.59
N ALA A 122 -0.01 -6.43 6.37
CA ALA A 122 -0.95 -7.06 7.30
C ALA A 122 -2.08 -6.12 7.77
N VAL A 123 -2.67 -5.34 6.83
CA VAL A 123 -3.75 -4.38 7.07
C VAL A 123 -4.96 -4.73 6.22
N THR A 124 -6.14 -4.64 6.81
CA THR A 124 -7.42 -4.72 6.10
C THR A 124 -7.97 -3.32 5.85
N LEU A 125 -8.35 -3.01 4.62
CA LEU A 125 -9.17 -1.84 4.29
C LEU A 125 -10.60 -2.29 3.97
N SER A 126 -11.59 -1.69 4.65
CA SER A 126 -12.98 -2.13 4.47
C SER A 126 -13.99 -0.98 4.54
N GLY A 127 -15.20 -1.23 4.01
CA GLY A 127 -16.33 -0.32 4.12
C GLY A 127 -16.19 1.00 3.37
N GLY A 128 -15.13 1.19 2.59
CA GLY A 128 -14.99 2.38 1.76
C GLY A 128 -16.07 2.44 0.68
N HIS A 129 -16.56 3.64 0.37
CA HIS A 129 -17.61 3.85 -0.62
C HIS A 129 -17.31 5.07 -1.49
N ALA A 130 -16.96 4.84 -2.74
CA ALA A 130 -16.80 5.89 -3.73
C ALA A 130 -18.09 6.09 -4.51
N ALA A 131 -18.91 7.09 -4.11
CA ALA A 131 -20.24 7.34 -4.66
C ALA A 131 -20.39 8.74 -5.28
N ALA A 132 -19.35 9.58 -5.26
CA ALA A 132 -19.47 10.94 -5.78
C ALA A 132 -19.59 10.94 -7.31
N SER A 133 -20.54 11.71 -7.84
CA SER A 133 -20.73 11.87 -9.30
C SER A 133 -19.44 12.30 -9.99
N GLY A 134 -18.99 11.53 -10.97
CA GLY A 134 -17.72 11.73 -11.68
C GLY A 134 -16.46 11.31 -10.92
N HIS A 135 -16.58 10.87 -9.65
CA HIS A 135 -15.44 10.53 -8.79
C HIS A 135 -15.67 9.20 -8.05
N ASN A 136 -16.31 8.28 -8.70
CA ASN A 136 -16.93 7.08 -8.14
C ASN A 136 -16.06 5.81 -8.28
N ASN A 137 -14.76 5.95 -8.51
CA ASN A 137 -13.83 4.83 -8.65
C ASN A 137 -13.04 4.57 -7.36
N GLY A 138 -12.64 3.31 -7.15
CA GLY A 138 -11.75 2.92 -6.06
C GLY A 138 -12.40 3.09 -4.68
N GLY A 139 -13.37 2.23 -4.33
CA GLY A 139 -14.06 2.30 -3.04
C GLY A 139 -13.12 2.07 -1.85
N GLY A 140 -12.22 1.11 -1.95
CA GLY A 140 -11.12 0.94 -1.00
C GLY A 140 -9.97 1.92 -1.29
N ILE A 141 -9.38 1.81 -2.48
CA ILE A 141 -8.23 2.61 -2.89
C ILE A 141 -8.42 3.15 -4.32
N LEU A 142 -8.21 4.45 -4.50
CA LEU A 142 -8.00 5.05 -5.82
C LEU A 142 -6.50 5.35 -5.98
N ASN A 143 -5.88 4.76 -7.00
CA ASN A 143 -4.43 4.82 -7.20
C ASN A 143 -4.05 5.48 -8.54
N PHE A 144 -3.24 6.53 -8.47
CA PHE A 144 -2.55 7.15 -9.61
C PHE A 144 -1.02 7.00 -9.53
N GLY A 145 -0.49 6.54 -8.38
CA GLY A 145 0.92 6.30 -8.11
C GLY A 145 1.24 4.83 -7.90
N ALA A 146 1.80 4.47 -6.76
CA ALA A 146 2.16 3.09 -6.45
C ALA A 146 1.38 2.55 -5.24
N VAL A 147 0.78 1.37 -5.38
CA VAL A 147 0.15 0.63 -4.28
C VAL A 147 0.79 -0.74 -4.16
N THR A 148 1.23 -1.08 -2.95
CA THR A 148 1.77 -2.41 -2.63
C THR A 148 1.01 -2.99 -1.44
N LEU A 149 0.46 -4.18 -1.60
CA LEU A 149 -0.18 -4.96 -0.54
C LEU A 149 0.65 -6.19 -0.24
N THR A 150 0.97 -6.43 1.02
CA THR A 150 1.64 -7.65 1.49
C THR A 150 0.87 -8.23 2.68
N GLY A 151 0.37 -9.46 2.53
CA GLY A 151 -0.45 -10.10 3.55
C GLY A 151 -1.66 -9.28 3.98
N SER A 152 -2.21 -8.47 3.07
CA SER A 152 -3.24 -7.48 3.36
C SER A 152 -4.57 -7.82 2.69
N HIS A 153 -5.65 -7.19 3.15
CA HIS A 153 -6.99 -7.49 2.65
C HIS A 153 -7.73 -6.23 2.22
N LEU A 154 -8.40 -6.29 1.07
CA LEU A 154 -9.39 -5.30 0.64
C LEU A 154 -10.75 -5.98 0.61
N SER A 155 -11.66 -5.61 1.53
CA SER A 155 -12.94 -6.33 1.64
C SER A 155 -14.12 -5.42 1.95
N GLY A 156 -15.29 -5.71 1.33
CA GLY A 156 -16.51 -4.97 1.61
C GLY A 156 -16.47 -3.51 1.20
N ASN A 157 -15.68 -3.15 0.17
CA ASN A 157 -15.61 -1.80 -0.37
C ASN A 157 -16.53 -1.69 -1.58
N THR A 158 -17.08 -0.51 -1.82
CA THR A 158 -18.04 -0.22 -2.88
C THR A 158 -17.59 0.94 -3.73
N ALA A 159 -17.74 0.84 -5.04
CA ALA A 159 -17.57 1.94 -5.97
C ALA A 159 -18.76 1.97 -6.93
N ASP A 160 -19.35 3.14 -7.18
CA ASP A 160 -20.40 3.28 -8.17
C ASP A 160 -19.86 3.21 -9.62
N GLY A 161 -18.54 3.30 -9.77
CA GLY A 161 -17.81 3.14 -11.03
C GLY A 161 -16.92 1.91 -11.04
N LEU A 162 -15.62 2.10 -11.27
CA LEU A 162 -14.62 1.05 -11.41
C LEU A 162 -13.89 0.74 -10.11
N GLY A 163 -13.58 -0.55 -9.89
CA GLY A 163 -12.67 -0.97 -8.83
C GLY A 163 -13.28 -0.82 -7.42
N GLY A 164 -14.20 -1.67 -7.03
CA GLY A 164 -14.79 -1.63 -5.69
C GLY A 164 -13.73 -1.64 -4.59
N ALA A 165 -12.77 -2.55 -4.69
CA ALA A 165 -11.62 -2.56 -3.78
C ALA A 165 -10.51 -1.61 -4.20
N LEU A 166 -10.05 -1.71 -5.44
CA LEU A 166 -8.90 -0.95 -5.97
C LEU A 166 -9.18 -0.51 -7.40
N SER A 167 -9.07 0.78 -7.66
CA SER A 167 -8.96 1.34 -9.00
C SER A 167 -7.57 1.95 -9.19
N SER A 168 -6.81 1.43 -10.16
CA SER A 168 -5.46 1.91 -10.50
C SER A 168 -5.49 2.46 -11.91
N THR A 169 -5.21 3.74 -12.08
CA THR A 169 -5.43 4.47 -13.33
C THR A 169 -4.25 5.35 -13.69
N GLY A 170 -3.87 5.31 -14.97
CA GLY A 170 -2.78 6.10 -15.54
C GLY A 170 -1.52 5.29 -15.82
N THR A 171 -0.74 5.72 -16.79
CA THR A 171 0.45 4.99 -17.28
C THR A 171 1.56 4.84 -16.24
N ALA A 172 1.61 5.73 -15.25
CA ALA A 172 2.56 5.65 -14.13
C ALA A 172 2.02 4.84 -12.94
N SER A 173 0.73 4.47 -12.95
CA SER A 173 0.15 3.76 -11.82
C SER A 173 0.62 2.30 -11.76
N ALA A 174 0.95 1.85 -10.55
CA ALA A 174 1.32 0.47 -10.29
C ALA A 174 0.57 -0.09 -9.09
N ALA A 175 0.08 -1.31 -9.22
CA ALA A 175 -0.58 -2.05 -8.15
C ALA A 175 0.07 -3.44 -8.02
N THR A 176 0.71 -3.70 -6.89
CA THR A 176 1.38 -4.97 -6.59
C THR A 176 0.76 -5.60 -5.35
N LEU A 177 0.25 -6.81 -5.51
CA LEU A 177 -0.37 -7.58 -4.44
C LEU A 177 0.42 -8.87 -4.22
N THR A 178 0.91 -9.08 -3.01
CA THR A 178 1.62 -10.31 -2.62
C THR A 178 0.94 -10.94 -1.41
N SER A 179 0.59 -12.20 -1.50
CA SER A 179 -0.07 -12.96 -0.43
C SER A 179 -1.29 -12.23 0.14
N SER A 180 -2.03 -11.53 -0.72
CA SER A 180 -3.11 -10.62 -0.35
C SER A 180 -4.46 -11.09 -0.88
N THR A 181 -5.55 -10.64 -0.24
CA THR A 181 -6.90 -11.05 -0.62
C THR A 181 -7.77 -9.84 -0.94
N VAL A 182 -8.48 -9.91 -2.06
CA VAL A 182 -9.48 -8.94 -2.51
C VAL A 182 -10.83 -9.63 -2.61
N LYS A 183 -11.75 -9.37 -1.68
CA LYS A 183 -13.01 -10.12 -1.61
C LYS A 183 -14.21 -9.30 -1.20
N ASN A 184 -15.40 -9.75 -1.62
CA ASN A 184 -16.70 -9.16 -1.20
C ASN A 184 -16.79 -7.65 -1.48
N ASN A 185 -16.17 -7.18 -2.57
CA ASN A 185 -16.26 -5.79 -2.98
C ASN A 185 -17.30 -5.65 -4.10
N THR A 186 -17.87 -4.47 -4.24
CA THR A 186 -18.93 -4.19 -5.20
C THR A 186 -18.58 -2.99 -6.08
N ALA A 187 -18.89 -3.06 -7.37
CA ALA A 187 -18.68 -1.96 -8.30
C ALA A 187 -19.58 -2.05 -9.54
N GLN A 188 -19.50 -1.07 -10.44
CA GLN A 188 -20.07 -1.21 -11.75
C GLN A 188 -19.27 -2.25 -12.57
N GLN A 189 -17.93 -2.13 -12.60
CA GLN A 189 -17.02 -3.10 -13.25
C GLN A 189 -15.74 -3.28 -12.43
N GLY A 190 -15.12 -4.46 -12.52
CA GLY A 190 -13.91 -4.77 -11.78
C GLY A 190 -14.08 -4.59 -10.28
N ALA A 191 -15.17 -5.14 -9.73
CA ALA A 191 -15.50 -4.95 -8.31
C ALA A 191 -14.33 -5.32 -7.38
N GLY A 192 -13.55 -6.33 -7.75
CA GLY A 192 -12.27 -6.58 -7.10
C GLY A 192 -11.25 -5.51 -7.45
N ILE A 193 -10.77 -5.50 -8.67
CA ILE A 193 -9.69 -4.61 -9.13
C ILE A 193 -10.05 -4.05 -10.52
N ALA A 194 -9.85 -2.75 -10.70
CA ALA A 194 -9.80 -2.12 -12.01
C ALA A 194 -8.39 -1.57 -12.27
N SER A 195 -7.79 -1.94 -13.40
CA SER A 195 -6.49 -1.43 -13.83
C SER A 195 -6.62 -0.83 -15.24
N VAL A 196 -6.35 0.45 -15.35
CA VAL A 196 -6.49 1.22 -16.59
C VAL A 196 -5.18 1.92 -16.92
N ASN A 197 -4.52 1.47 -17.99
CA ASN A 197 -3.23 1.98 -18.49
C ASN A 197 -2.02 1.79 -17.55
N GLY A 198 -2.18 1.13 -16.40
CA GLY A 198 -1.13 0.93 -15.40
C GLY A 198 -0.54 -0.47 -15.41
N THR A 199 0.25 -0.75 -14.37
CA THR A 199 0.81 -2.08 -14.11
C THR A 199 0.06 -2.75 -12.97
N LEU A 200 -0.40 -3.98 -13.18
CA LEU A 200 -1.03 -4.83 -12.16
C LEU A 200 -0.23 -6.12 -12.01
N THR A 201 0.27 -6.37 -10.81
CA THR A 201 0.99 -7.61 -10.49
C THR A 201 0.37 -8.26 -9.27
N LEU A 202 -0.09 -9.50 -9.43
CA LEU A 202 -0.56 -10.35 -8.35
C LEU A 202 0.40 -11.53 -8.18
N THR A 203 0.86 -11.78 -6.96
CA THR A 203 1.68 -12.93 -6.60
C THR A 203 1.08 -13.62 -5.38
N SER A 204 0.77 -14.91 -5.52
CA SER A 204 0.18 -15.73 -4.44
C SER A 204 -1.05 -15.05 -3.80
N SER A 205 -1.84 -14.33 -4.60
CA SER A 205 -2.95 -13.51 -4.12
C SER A 205 -4.29 -14.04 -4.63
N VAL A 206 -5.37 -13.66 -3.95
CA VAL A 206 -6.72 -14.16 -4.24
C VAL A 206 -7.66 -12.98 -4.51
N VAL A 207 -8.38 -13.03 -5.63
CA VAL A 207 -9.48 -12.11 -5.97
C VAL A 207 -10.75 -12.92 -6.09
N ASN A 208 -11.62 -12.87 -5.08
CA ASN A 208 -12.80 -13.73 -5.08
C ASN A 208 -14.06 -13.07 -4.50
N ALA A 209 -15.21 -13.61 -4.88
CA ALA A 209 -16.51 -13.18 -4.37
C ALA A 209 -16.77 -11.66 -4.51
N ASN A 210 -16.20 -11.02 -5.54
CA ASN A 210 -16.50 -9.62 -5.85
C ASN A 210 -17.66 -9.57 -6.85
N ALA A 211 -18.56 -8.60 -6.67
CA ALA A 211 -19.78 -8.49 -7.44
C ALA A 211 -19.86 -7.18 -8.22
N ALA A 212 -19.94 -7.25 -9.53
CA ALA A 212 -20.16 -6.09 -10.37
C ALA A 212 -21.55 -6.12 -11.03
N THR A 213 -22.07 -4.96 -11.35
CA THR A 213 -23.34 -4.85 -12.09
C THR A 213 -23.15 -5.06 -13.60
N VAL A 214 -21.93 -4.87 -14.09
CA VAL A 214 -21.49 -5.09 -15.48
C VAL A 214 -20.20 -5.90 -15.46
N ASN A 215 -20.01 -6.78 -16.45
CA ASN A 215 -18.78 -7.58 -16.55
C ASN A 215 -17.51 -6.72 -16.66
N PRO A 216 -16.39 -7.16 -16.08
CA PRO A 216 -16.22 -8.29 -15.16
C PRO A 216 -16.41 -7.90 -13.68
N GLY A 217 -16.66 -8.91 -12.84
CA GLY A 217 -16.74 -8.73 -11.39
C GLY A 217 -15.36 -8.79 -10.69
N GLY A 218 -14.47 -9.66 -11.15
CA GLY A 218 -13.15 -9.84 -10.55
C GLY A 218 -12.18 -8.74 -10.93
N ILE A 219 -11.57 -8.83 -12.11
CA ILE A 219 -10.58 -7.88 -12.60
C ILE A 219 -11.02 -7.24 -13.92
N TYR A 220 -11.21 -5.94 -13.92
CA TYR A 220 -11.34 -5.10 -15.11
C TYR A 220 -9.95 -4.60 -15.52
N TYR A 221 -9.52 -4.93 -16.73
CA TYR A 221 -8.22 -4.55 -17.25
C TYR A 221 -8.34 -3.88 -18.60
N ALA A 222 -7.86 -2.65 -18.71
CA ALA A 222 -7.89 -1.87 -19.93
C ALA A 222 -6.52 -1.26 -20.19
N ALA A 223 -5.74 -1.91 -21.02
CA ALA A 223 -4.37 -1.54 -21.40
C ALA A 223 -3.34 -1.49 -20.24
N GLY A 224 -2.07 -1.43 -20.60
CA GLY A 224 -0.96 -1.49 -19.64
C GLY A 224 -0.36 -2.89 -19.54
N SER A 225 0.03 -3.31 -18.35
CA SER A 225 0.58 -4.65 -18.08
C SER A 225 -0.15 -5.33 -16.93
N ALA A 226 -0.54 -6.58 -17.11
CA ALA A 226 -1.12 -7.40 -16.04
C ALA A 226 -0.38 -8.73 -15.94
N THR A 227 -0.01 -9.13 -14.71
CA THR A 227 0.70 -10.38 -14.43
C THR A 227 0.09 -11.05 -13.20
N LEU A 228 -0.30 -12.32 -13.35
CA LEU A 228 -0.83 -13.15 -12.28
C LEU A 228 0.11 -14.34 -12.05
N ASN A 229 0.90 -14.27 -10.97
CA ASN A 229 1.82 -15.32 -10.57
C ASN A 229 1.22 -16.13 -9.41
N THR A 230 0.95 -17.42 -9.61
CA THR A 230 0.38 -18.30 -8.59
C THR A 230 -0.83 -17.69 -7.85
N SER A 231 -1.58 -16.82 -8.55
CA SER A 231 -2.73 -16.11 -8.01
C SER A 231 -4.02 -16.65 -8.59
N THR A 232 -5.11 -16.53 -7.83
CA THR A 232 -6.42 -17.04 -8.25
C THR A 232 -7.44 -15.92 -8.35
N VAL A 233 -8.24 -15.96 -9.42
CA VAL A 233 -9.38 -15.07 -9.62
C VAL A 233 -10.60 -15.95 -9.84
N THR A 234 -11.47 -16.07 -8.83
CA THR A 234 -12.55 -17.06 -8.81
C THR A 234 -13.81 -16.55 -8.14
N ALA A 235 -14.95 -17.16 -8.48
CA ALA A 235 -16.22 -16.86 -7.84
C ALA A 235 -16.63 -15.38 -7.85
N ASN A 236 -16.12 -14.61 -8.81
CA ASN A 236 -16.57 -13.23 -9.01
C ASN A 236 -17.76 -13.20 -9.97
N THR A 237 -18.67 -12.28 -9.75
CA THR A 237 -19.90 -12.16 -10.55
C THR A 237 -19.97 -10.80 -11.25
N PRO A 238 -20.46 -10.76 -12.49
CA PRO A 238 -20.96 -11.87 -13.31
C PRO A 238 -19.86 -12.79 -13.86
N THR A 239 -18.60 -12.32 -14.01
CA THR A 239 -17.44 -13.09 -14.49
C THR A 239 -16.18 -12.73 -13.73
N ASN A 240 -15.13 -13.56 -13.81
CA ASN A 240 -13.85 -13.23 -13.15
C ASN A 240 -13.11 -12.11 -13.89
N CYS A 241 -12.86 -12.27 -15.20
CA CYS A 241 -12.12 -11.30 -16.02
C CYS A 241 -12.68 -11.18 -17.44
N THR A 242 -13.64 -12.01 -17.81
CA THR A 242 -14.24 -12.02 -19.15
C THR A 242 -14.91 -10.68 -19.43
N ALA A 243 -14.78 -10.19 -20.66
CA ALA A 243 -15.22 -8.88 -21.10
C ALA A 243 -14.42 -7.69 -20.54
N SER A 244 -13.23 -7.92 -20.01
CA SER A 244 -12.24 -6.84 -19.87
C SER A 244 -11.82 -6.35 -21.28
N PRO A 245 -11.61 -5.04 -21.46
CA PRO A 245 -11.14 -4.49 -22.75
C PRO A 245 -9.84 -5.12 -23.27
N SER A 246 -8.97 -5.55 -22.36
CA SER A 246 -7.77 -6.32 -22.67
C SER A 246 -7.78 -7.64 -21.91
N PRO A 247 -7.21 -8.72 -22.47
CA PRO A 247 -7.11 -10.00 -21.78
C PRO A 247 -6.26 -9.87 -20.49
N VAL A 248 -6.71 -10.52 -19.42
CA VAL A 248 -5.94 -10.66 -18.18
C VAL A 248 -5.19 -11.98 -18.23
N PRO A 249 -3.86 -12.00 -18.43
CA PRO A 249 -3.11 -13.24 -18.56
C PRO A 249 -3.27 -14.14 -17.33
N GLY A 250 -3.61 -15.41 -17.54
CA GLY A 250 -3.79 -16.38 -16.46
C GLY A 250 -5.13 -16.29 -15.72
N CYS A 251 -6.04 -15.41 -16.11
CA CYS A 251 -7.38 -15.36 -15.56
C CYS A 251 -8.35 -16.15 -16.45
N ILE A 252 -9.17 -17.00 -15.83
CA ILE A 252 -10.16 -17.86 -16.50
C ILE A 252 -11.58 -17.47 -16.05
N GLY A 253 -12.50 -17.32 -17.00
CA GLY A 253 -13.94 -17.09 -16.74
C GLY A 253 -14.37 -15.64 -16.62
#